data_c3ebcc1410dd7d5d07c64f02fbec1489
#
_entry.id   c3ebcc1410dd7d5d07c64f02fbec1489
#
_cell.length_a   1.000
_cell.length_b   1.000
_cell.length_c   1.000
_cell.angle_alpha   90.00
_cell.angle_beta   90.00
_cell.angle_gamma   90.00
#
_symmetry.space_group_name_H-M   'P 1'
#
loop_
_entity.id
_entity.type
_entity.pdbx_description
1 polymer ?
#
loop_
_entity_poly.entity_id
_entity_poly.type
_entity_poly.pdbx_seq_one_letter_code
_entity_poly.pdbx_strand_id
1 'polypeptide(L)'
;MSRAQRPPPVPVAPAYPDAPAALTTSLASWFAVARRSLPWRDGDGGARDPYRVWLSEVMLQQTQVSRVVEYFTRFVSRFPRVEDLAAADEDAVLSLWSGLGYYSRGRNLHKAARVVVDEHAGVFPSTSTILRTLPGVGDYTAAAIATFSTGERTAVVDGNVLRVLSRLLDANDPIDQPAGKAKLAAAAQGLVDVAVDAAVQNEAIMELGALVCTPKSPSCAACPWRLSCRARERGTVEQRPVKAKKQARKAVRIAAVVVVVDGGIWLEKRASAGLFGGLWEPVNVEVDDVDDVEIAWTSLLIERGLAVPSTWPSAIVVERTLTHRELRFEIAVVSTSTLPTPPIGVRGAVFAGSAIDDVGMASAARAVLEAARAPKLL
;
A
#
# COMPACT_ATOMS: atom_id res chain seq x y z
N MET A 1 -9.93 -42.43 2.47
CA MET A 1 -8.69 -42.21 1.72
C MET A 1 -8.83 -40.96 0.89
N SER A 2 -8.23 -39.85 1.40
CA SER A 2 -8.25 -38.52 0.74
C SER A 2 -7.32 -38.60 -0.49
N ARG A 3 -7.83 -38.27 -1.68
CA ARG A 3 -7.01 -38.10 -2.88
C ARG A 3 -6.11 -36.89 -2.67
N ALA A 4 -4.82 -37.10 -2.45
CA ALA A 4 -3.83 -36.06 -2.48
C ALA A 4 -3.92 -35.33 -3.84
N GLN A 5 -4.33 -34.06 -3.83
CA GLN A 5 -4.36 -33.24 -5.04
C GLN A 5 -2.90 -33.06 -5.52
N ARG A 6 -2.64 -33.51 -6.75
CA ARG A 6 -1.37 -33.28 -7.43
C ARG A 6 -1.09 -31.77 -7.45
N PRO A 7 0.11 -31.33 -7.06
CA PRO A 7 0.44 -29.90 -7.16
C PRO A 7 0.24 -29.42 -8.60
N PRO A 8 -0.25 -28.20 -8.81
CA PRO A 8 -0.42 -27.66 -10.15
C PRO A 8 0.93 -27.66 -10.88
N PRO A 9 0.93 -27.93 -12.21
CA PRO A 9 2.16 -27.94 -13.00
C PRO A 9 2.87 -26.58 -12.88
N VAL A 10 4.18 -26.61 -12.68
CA VAL A 10 5.00 -25.38 -12.64
C VAL A 10 4.85 -24.70 -14.00
N PRO A 11 4.47 -23.40 -14.03
CA PRO A 11 4.33 -22.68 -15.29
C PRO A 11 5.67 -22.65 -16.04
N VAL A 12 5.66 -23.12 -17.29
CA VAL A 12 6.85 -23.03 -18.15
C VAL A 12 7.01 -21.58 -18.58
N ALA A 13 8.22 -21.04 -18.44
CA ALA A 13 8.53 -19.70 -18.92
C ALA A 13 8.31 -19.63 -20.44
N PRO A 14 7.68 -18.56 -20.95
CA PRO A 14 7.54 -18.38 -22.39
C PRO A 14 8.91 -18.15 -23.03
N ALA A 15 9.05 -18.55 -24.31
CA ALA A 15 10.30 -18.34 -25.06
C ALA A 15 10.63 -16.82 -25.16
N TYR A 16 11.84 -16.46 -24.80
CA TYR A 16 12.33 -15.10 -24.95
C TYR A 16 12.63 -14.75 -26.42
N PRO A 17 12.59 -13.47 -26.79
CA PRO A 17 12.96 -13.03 -28.15
C PRO A 17 14.43 -13.24 -28.46
N ASP A 18 15.31 -13.11 -27.46
CA ASP A 18 16.76 -13.31 -27.54
C ASP A 18 17.24 -14.25 -26.41
N ALA A 19 18.52 -14.62 -26.44
CA ALA A 19 19.13 -15.40 -25.37
C ALA A 19 18.99 -14.65 -24.01
N PRO A 20 18.47 -15.30 -22.97
CA PRO A 20 18.26 -14.68 -21.66
C PRO A 20 19.52 -14.00 -21.09
N ALA A 21 20.70 -14.59 -21.29
CA ALA A 21 21.98 -14.02 -20.85
C ALA A 21 22.29 -12.68 -21.55
N ALA A 22 21.97 -12.51 -22.82
CA ALA A 22 22.15 -11.26 -23.56
C ALA A 22 21.20 -10.18 -23.05
N LEU A 23 19.93 -10.54 -22.73
CA LEU A 23 18.94 -9.65 -22.14
C LEU A 23 19.40 -9.16 -20.77
N THR A 24 19.88 -10.04 -19.89
CA THR A 24 20.34 -9.67 -18.54
C THR A 24 21.58 -8.78 -18.60
N THR A 25 22.55 -9.07 -19.48
CA THR A 25 23.77 -8.26 -19.64
C THR A 25 23.45 -6.85 -20.14
N SER A 26 22.61 -6.70 -21.15
CA SER A 26 22.23 -5.39 -21.68
C SER A 26 21.45 -4.56 -20.66
N LEU A 27 20.59 -5.20 -19.88
CA LEU A 27 19.82 -4.56 -18.82
C LEU A 27 20.74 -4.09 -17.67
N ALA A 28 21.67 -4.93 -17.21
CA ALA A 28 22.62 -4.59 -16.15
C ALA A 28 23.52 -3.42 -16.55
N SER A 29 24.02 -3.40 -17.80
CA SER A 29 24.82 -2.30 -18.33
C SER A 29 24.05 -0.97 -18.37
N TRP A 30 22.78 -1.01 -18.77
CA TRP A 30 21.90 0.16 -18.72
C TRP A 30 21.66 0.62 -17.28
N PHE A 31 21.37 -0.29 -16.37
CA PHE A 31 21.07 0.01 -14.97
C PHE A 31 22.26 0.65 -14.24
N ALA A 32 23.48 0.25 -14.54
CA ALA A 32 24.68 0.83 -13.94
C ALA A 32 24.76 2.36 -14.10
N VAL A 33 24.18 2.89 -15.20
CA VAL A 33 24.17 4.33 -15.51
C VAL A 33 22.85 5.00 -15.12
N ALA A 34 21.72 4.28 -15.25
CA ALA A 34 20.37 4.85 -15.12
C ALA A 34 19.78 4.76 -13.70
N ARG A 35 20.41 3.99 -12.79
CA ARG A 35 19.86 3.77 -11.43
C ARG A 35 19.72 5.09 -10.66
N ARG A 36 18.57 5.29 -10.02
CA ARG A 36 18.35 6.42 -9.12
C ARG A 36 19.06 6.19 -7.78
N SER A 37 19.62 7.26 -7.20
CA SER A 37 20.03 7.26 -5.78
C SER A 37 18.79 7.34 -4.91
N LEU A 38 18.63 6.40 -3.98
CA LEU A 38 17.48 6.31 -3.08
C LEU A 38 17.99 5.91 -1.67
N PRO A 39 17.45 6.49 -0.58
CA PRO A 39 17.99 6.32 0.77
C PRO A 39 18.06 4.86 1.27
N TRP A 40 17.24 4.00 0.72
CA TRP A 40 17.23 2.55 1.04
C TRP A 40 18.14 1.72 0.14
N ARG A 41 18.78 2.34 -0.85
CA ARG A 41 19.78 1.73 -1.74
C ARG A 41 21.21 2.06 -1.34
N ASP A 42 21.36 3.05 -0.44
CA ASP A 42 22.69 3.50 0.00
C ASP A 42 23.27 2.45 0.97
N GLY A 43 24.48 2.01 0.64
CA GLY A 43 25.28 1.06 1.39
C GLY A 43 26.63 0.94 0.69
N ASP A 44 27.68 0.62 1.43
CA ASP A 44 29.10 0.60 0.99
C ASP A 44 29.44 -0.56 0.02
N GLY A 45 28.51 -0.91 -0.89
CA GLY A 45 28.71 -1.97 -1.89
C GLY A 45 28.56 -3.40 -1.35
N GLY A 46 28.14 -3.58 -0.08
CA GLY A 46 27.86 -4.86 0.56
C GLY A 46 26.37 -5.25 0.54
N ALA A 47 26.03 -6.31 1.24
CA ALA A 47 24.65 -6.71 1.48
C ALA A 47 23.87 -5.59 2.18
N ARG A 48 22.67 -5.30 1.71
CA ARG A 48 21.82 -4.23 2.27
C ARG A 48 21.21 -4.68 3.58
N ASP A 49 21.01 -3.72 4.49
CA ASP A 49 20.27 -3.96 5.72
C ASP A 49 18.84 -4.42 5.43
N PRO A 50 18.46 -5.66 5.82
CA PRO A 50 17.13 -6.21 5.55
C PRO A 50 16.01 -5.40 6.20
N TYR A 51 16.26 -4.74 7.34
CA TYR A 51 15.29 -3.85 7.98
C TYR A 51 14.96 -2.65 7.07
N ARG A 52 15.97 -2.01 6.51
CA ARG A 52 15.79 -0.85 5.61
C ARG A 52 15.15 -1.25 4.29
N VAL A 53 15.53 -2.40 3.72
CA VAL A 53 14.90 -2.98 2.53
C VAL A 53 13.42 -3.24 2.80
N TRP A 54 13.12 -3.99 3.86
CA TRP A 54 11.73 -4.31 4.22
C TRP A 54 10.87 -3.07 4.43
N LEU A 55 11.37 -2.09 5.21
CA LEU A 55 10.67 -0.84 5.47
C LEU A 55 10.33 -0.10 4.19
N SER A 56 11.32 0.07 3.29
CA SER A 56 11.12 0.74 2.01
C SER A 56 10.10 0.01 1.13
N GLU A 57 10.20 -1.31 1.02
CA GLU A 57 9.29 -2.11 0.20
C GLU A 57 7.85 -2.06 0.70
N VAL A 58 7.63 -2.07 2.02
CA VAL A 58 6.30 -1.89 2.59
C VAL A 58 5.77 -0.47 2.34
N MET A 59 6.60 0.56 2.44
CA MET A 59 6.19 1.94 2.17
C MET A 59 5.87 2.18 0.69
N LEU A 60 6.63 1.56 -0.22
CA LEU A 60 6.46 1.69 -1.67
C LEU A 60 5.19 1.03 -2.22
N GLN A 61 4.55 0.13 -1.46
CA GLN A 61 3.28 -0.46 -1.88
C GLN A 61 2.23 0.62 -2.13
N GLN A 62 1.85 0.84 -3.40
CA GLN A 62 0.86 1.83 -3.83
C GLN A 62 1.16 3.29 -3.42
N THR A 63 2.44 3.61 -3.17
CA THR A 63 2.89 4.96 -2.82
C THR A 63 4.00 5.40 -3.78
N GLN A 64 3.98 6.66 -4.20
CA GLN A 64 5.01 7.21 -5.09
C GLN A 64 6.36 7.32 -4.38
N VAL A 65 7.45 7.03 -5.12
CA VAL A 65 8.84 7.03 -4.61
C VAL A 65 9.20 8.36 -3.93
N SER A 66 8.87 9.50 -4.56
CA SER A 66 9.16 10.83 -4.01
C SER A 66 8.59 11.05 -2.62
N ARG A 67 7.36 10.56 -2.38
CA ARG A 67 6.72 10.62 -1.07
C ARG A 67 7.38 9.67 -0.07
N VAL A 68 7.74 8.47 -0.51
CA VAL A 68 8.37 7.46 0.37
C VAL A 68 9.73 7.93 0.88
N VAL A 69 10.52 8.66 0.10
CA VAL A 69 11.84 9.18 0.52
C VAL A 69 11.72 9.97 1.83
N GLU A 70 10.79 10.90 1.92
CA GLU A 70 10.57 11.72 3.13
C GLU A 70 10.13 10.87 4.33
N TYR A 71 9.14 10.00 4.13
CA TYR A 71 8.62 9.14 5.18
C TYR A 71 9.66 8.13 5.68
N PHE A 72 10.40 7.52 4.77
CA PHE A 72 11.47 6.58 5.10
C PHE A 72 12.54 7.23 5.97
N THR A 73 13.00 8.43 5.59
CA THR A 73 14.02 9.16 6.34
C THR A 73 13.54 9.48 7.77
N ARG A 74 12.33 10.00 7.92
CA ARG A 74 11.74 10.27 9.24
C ARG A 74 11.57 9.00 10.08
N PHE A 75 11.12 7.92 9.44
CA PHE A 75 10.83 6.66 10.12
C PHE A 75 12.13 5.99 10.62
N VAL A 76 13.16 5.92 9.79
CA VAL A 76 14.49 5.38 10.18
C VAL A 76 15.17 6.25 11.23
N SER A 77 14.99 7.57 11.17
CA SER A 77 15.49 8.47 12.22
C SER A 77 14.83 8.21 13.58
N ARG A 78 13.53 7.87 13.61
CA ARG A 78 12.80 7.60 14.86
C ARG A 78 12.97 6.17 15.34
N PHE A 79 13.04 5.22 14.42
CA PHE A 79 13.19 3.79 14.66
C PHE A 79 14.38 3.27 13.82
N PRO A 80 15.63 3.49 14.26
CA PRO A 80 16.82 3.12 13.48
C PRO A 80 16.99 1.62 13.34
N ARG A 81 16.45 0.82 14.25
CA ARG A 81 16.55 -0.64 14.26
C ARG A 81 15.17 -1.29 14.43
N VAL A 82 15.05 -2.57 14.10
CA VAL A 82 13.79 -3.32 14.23
C VAL A 82 13.32 -3.43 15.68
N GLU A 83 14.24 -3.47 16.65
CA GLU A 83 13.93 -3.50 18.07
C GLU A 83 13.27 -2.19 18.52
N ASP A 84 13.73 -1.05 18.01
CA ASP A 84 13.16 0.26 18.34
C ASP A 84 11.71 0.37 17.81
N LEU A 85 11.47 -0.19 16.63
CA LEU A 85 10.12 -0.28 16.06
C LEU A 85 9.23 -1.25 16.84
N ALA A 86 9.75 -2.42 17.22
CA ALA A 86 9.00 -3.45 17.97
C ALA A 86 8.57 -2.96 19.35
N ALA A 87 9.43 -2.19 20.03
CA ALA A 87 9.18 -1.64 21.37
C ALA A 87 8.25 -0.41 21.37
N ALA A 88 7.99 0.19 20.21
CA ALA A 88 7.15 1.39 20.10
C ALA A 88 5.67 1.08 20.36
N ASP A 89 4.91 2.10 20.79
CA ASP A 89 3.45 2.04 20.80
C ASP A 89 2.89 2.07 19.37
N GLU A 90 1.82 1.31 19.11
CA GLU A 90 1.16 1.27 17.80
C GLU A 90 0.71 2.66 17.36
N ASP A 91 0.22 3.50 18.28
CA ASP A 91 -0.23 4.86 17.96
C ASP A 91 0.95 5.74 17.50
N ALA A 92 2.14 5.59 18.08
CA ALA A 92 3.35 6.30 17.63
C ALA A 92 3.78 5.88 16.22
N VAL A 93 3.71 4.59 15.91
CA VAL A 93 3.99 4.06 14.57
C VAL A 93 2.98 4.57 13.55
N LEU A 94 1.69 4.55 13.87
CA LEU A 94 0.62 4.99 12.98
C LEU A 94 0.60 6.51 12.77
N SER A 95 1.03 7.28 13.76
CA SER A 95 1.22 8.73 13.63
C SER A 95 2.27 9.05 12.57
N LEU A 96 3.46 8.42 12.63
CA LEU A 96 4.51 8.58 11.60
C LEU A 96 4.08 8.03 10.23
N TRP A 97 3.16 7.08 10.19
CA TRP A 97 2.59 6.53 8.96
C TRP A 97 1.50 7.41 8.36
N SER A 98 1.00 8.38 9.14
CA SER A 98 -0.14 9.23 8.74
C SER A 98 0.15 9.96 7.43
N GLY A 99 -0.78 9.80 6.47
CA GLY A 99 -0.64 10.35 5.12
C GLY A 99 -0.11 9.36 4.07
N LEU A 100 0.57 8.25 4.41
CA LEU A 100 0.96 7.22 3.44
C LEU A 100 -0.24 6.39 2.92
N GLY A 101 -1.34 6.37 3.68
CA GLY A 101 -2.50 5.54 3.37
C GLY A 101 -2.29 4.04 3.65
N TYR A 102 -3.36 3.24 3.44
CA TYR A 102 -3.31 1.79 3.67
C TYR A 102 -2.68 1.41 5.02
N TYR A 103 -3.24 1.93 6.10
CA TYR A 103 -2.72 1.83 7.47
C TYR A 103 -2.54 0.40 7.98
N SER A 104 -3.23 -0.58 7.37
CA SER A 104 -2.96 -1.99 7.63
C SER A 104 -1.50 -2.38 7.37
N ARG A 105 -0.81 -1.70 6.44
CA ARG A 105 0.63 -1.90 6.20
C ARG A 105 1.46 -1.48 7.42
N GLY A 106 1.19 -0.29 7.99
CA GLY A 106 1.87 0.20 9.20
C GLY A 106 1.64 -0.71 10.41
N ARG A 107 0.39 -1.19 10.60
CA ARG A 107 0.10 -2.17 11.66
C ARG A 107 0.80 -3.50 11.45
N ASN A 108 0.77 -4.02 10.24
CA ASN A 108 1.46 -5.28 9.93
C ASN A 108 2.97 -5.14 10.05
N LEU A 109 3.52 -3.99 9.64
CA LEU A 109 4.93 -3.64 9.84
C LEU A 109 5.29 -3.72 11.33
N HIS A 110 4.52 -3.08 12.20
CA HIS A 110 4.73 -3.11 13.64
C HIS A 110 4.62 -4.53 14.23
N LYS A 111 3.59 -5.30 13.83
CA LYS A 111 3.44 -6.69 14.24
C LYS A 111 4.61 -7.56 13.78
N ALA A 112 5.06 -7.39 12.52
CA ALA A 112 6.17 -8.14 11.99
C ALA A 112 7.49 -7.78 12.69
N ALA A 113 7.71 -6.50 13.07
CA ALA A 113 8.86 -6.12 13.87
C ALA A 113 8.93 -6.89 15.20
N ARG A 114 7.79 -7.04 15.90
CA ARG A 114 7.71 -7.85 17.12
C ARG A 114 8.04 -9.32 16.87
N VAL A 115 7.49 -9.92 15.81
CA VAL A 115 7.82 -11.31 15.44
C VAL A 115 9.31 -11.46 15.15
N VAL A 116 9.94 -10.51 14.44
CA VAL A 116 11.40 -10.56 14.18
C VAL A 116 12.20 -10.49 15.50
N VAL A 117 11.78 -9.67 16.45
CA VAL A 117 12.45 -9.56 17.75
C VAL A 117 12.19 -10.80 18.62
N ASP A 118 10.94 -11.22 18.75
CA ASP A 118 10.52 -12.24 19.71
C ASP A 118 10.87 -13.66 19.23
N GLU A 119 10.74 -13.95 17.92
CA GLU A 119 10.92 -15.29 17.35
C GLU A 119 12.25 -15.47 16.60
N HIS A 120 12.88 -14.36 16.17
CA HIS A 120 14.13 -14.38 15.40
C HIS A 120 15.26 -13.58 16.06
N ALA A 121 15.15 -13.21 17.35
CA ALA A 121 16.17 -12.50 18.12
C ALA A 121 16.67 -11.18 17.45
N GLY A 122 15.78 -10.47 16.76
CA GLY A 122 16.09 -9.22 16.05
C GLY A 122 16.79 -9.43 14.69
N VAL A 123 17.02 -10.66 14.27
CA VAL A 123 17.69 -10.98 13.00
C VAL A 123 16.64 -11.36 11.95
N PHE A 124 16.61 -10.65 10.82
CA PHE A 124 15.69 -11.00 9.72
C PHE A 124 16.02 -12.36 9.13
N PRO A 125 15.00 -13.21 8.87
CA PRO A 125 15.20 -14.44 8.14
C PRO A 125 15.84 -14.20 6.77
N SER A 126 16.72 -15.10 6.34
CA SER A 126 17.51 -14.93 5.12
C SER A 126 16.84 -15.47 3.86
N THR A 127 15.73 -16.22 3.98
CA THR A 127 15.04 -16.85 2.85
C THR A 127 13.64 -16.29 2.65
N SER A 128 13.24 -16.15 1.39
CA SER A 128 11.89 -15.69 1.02
C SER A 128 10.79 -16.60 1.60
N THR A 129 11.05 -17.90 1.74
CA THR A 129 10.11 -18.85 2.34
C THR A 129 9.79 -18.52 3.79
N ILE A 130 10.80 -18.22 4.62
CA ILE A 130 10.58 -17.86 6.02
C ILE A 130 10.04 -16.43 6.14
N LEU A 131 10.58 -15.48 5.35
CA LEU A 131 10.10 -14.09 5.34
C LEU A 131 8.59 -13.98 5.07
N ARG A 132 8.01 -14.88 4.28
CA ARG A 132 6.56 -14.93 4.02
C ARG A 132 5.71 -15.25 5.23
N THR A 133 6.27 -15.79 6.30
CA THR A 133 5.53 -16.05 7.54
C THR A 133 5.31 -14.79 8.37
N LEU A 134 6.06 -13.71 8.09
CA LEU A 134 5.94 -12.45 8.80
C LEU A 134 4.62 -11.73 8.45
N PRO A 135 3.95 -11.09 9.42
CA PRO A 135 2.71 -10.35 9.20
C PRO A 135 2.83 -9.30 8.09
N GLY A 136 1.96 -9.37 7.07
CA GLY A 136 1.93 -8.42 5.97
C GLY A 136 3.04 -8.58 4.92
N VAL A 137 3.87 -9.61 5.02
CA VAL A 137 4.89 -9.94 4.04
C VAL A 137 4.34 -10.98 3.06
N GLY A 138 4.03 -10.53 1.85
CA GLY A 138 3.61 -11.40 0.75
C GLY A 138 4.79 -11.86 -0.12
N ASP A 139 4.50 -12.64 -1.18
CA ASP A 139 5.50 -13.19 -2.11
C ASP A 139 6.47 -12.13 -2.64
N TYR A 140 5.94 -10.98 -3.07
CA TYR A 140 6.74 -9.87 -3.58
C TYR A 140 7.72 -9.32 -2.52
N THR A 141 7.22 -8.96 -1.34
CA THR A 141 8.03 -8.35 -0.28
C THR A 141 9.07 -9.34 0.24
N ALA A 142 8.70 -10.61 0.40
CA ALA A 142 9.64 -11.66 0.81
C ALA A 142 10.78 -11.85 -0.20
N ALA A 143 10.45 -11.93 -1.51
CA ALA A 143 11.43 -12.01 -2.58
C ALA A 143 12.36 -10.79 -2.61
N ALA A 144 11.81 -9.57 -2.45
CA ALA A 144 12.58 -8.33 -2.43
C ALA A 144 13.58 -8.30 -1.26
N ILE A 145 13.12 -8.61 -0.04
CA ILE A 145 14.01 -8.65 1.14
C ILE A 145 15.12 -9.69 0.92
N ALA A 146 14.76 -10.93 0.57
CA ALA A 146 15.72 -12.01 0.39
C ALA A 146 16.74 -11.68 -0.72
N THR A 147 16.27 -11.22 -1.88
CA THR A 147 17.17 -10.90 -3.00
C THR A 147 18.09 -9.73 -2.68
N PHE A 148 17.55 -8.63 -2.16
CA PHE A 148 18.34 -7.39 -1.98
C PHE A 148 19.25 -7.43 -0.73
N SER A 149 18.94 -8.27 0.27
CA SER A 149 19.73 -8.36 1.50
C SER A 149 20.66 -9.57 1.53
N THR A 150 20.27 -10.71 0.94
CA THR A 150 21.04 -11.95 1.03
C THR A 150 21.48 -12.50 -0.33
N GLY A 151 21.02 -11.90 -1.44
CA GLY A 151 21.34 -12.36 -2.79
C GLY A 151 20.59 -13.62 -3.21
N GLU A 152 19.48 -13.99 -2.52
CA GLU A 152 18.66 -15.12 -2.92
C GLU A 152 18.21 -14.97 -4.39
N ARG A 153 18.38 -16.03 -5.18
CA ARG A 153 18.05 -16.02 -6.62
C ARG A 153 16.55 -16.24 -6.80
N THR A 154 15.75 -15.28 -6.38
CA THR A 154 14.29 -15.29 -6.53
C THR A 154 13.82 -14.03 -7.26
N ALA A 155 12.83 -14.19 -8.14
CA ALA A 155 12.30 -13.08 -8.92
C ALA A 155 11.41 -12.16 -8.08
N VAL A 156 11.65 -10.86 -8.14
CA VAL A 156 10.82 -9.82 -7.53
C VAL A 156 9.82 -9.32 -8.58
N VAL A 157 8.54 -9.68 -8.43
CA VAL A 157 7.52 -9.43 -9.47
C VAL A 157 6.49 -8.43 -9.01
N ASP A 158 6.68 -7.18 -9.41
CA ASP A 158 5.73 -6.07 -9.22
C ASP A 158 4.96 -5.72 -10.51
N GLY A 159 4.15 -4.68 -10.45
CA GLY A 159 3.41 -4.18 -11.62
C GLY A 159 4.31 -3.64 -12.74
N ASN A 160 5.53 -3.16 -12.42
CA ASN A 160 6.50 -2.71 -13.41
C ASN A 160 7.09 -3.91 -14.14
N VAL A 161 7.54 -4.92 -13.41
CA VAL A 161 8.09 -6.16 -13.97
C VAL A 161 7.07 -6.86 -14.87
N LEU A 162 5.82 -7.00 -14.41
CA LEU A 162 4.73 -7.57 -15.22
C LEU A 162 4.51 -6.79 -16.51
N ARG A 163 4.53 -5.46 -16.47
CA ARG A 163 4.38 -4.61 -17.67
C ARG A 163 5.55 -4.75 -18.63
N VAL A 164 6.77 -4.69 -18.12
CA VAL A 164 7.99 -4.80 -18.94
C VAL A 164 8.01 -6.15 -19.65
N LEU A 165 7.81 -7.25 -18.92
CA LEU A 165 7.82 -8.61 -19.49
C LEU A 165 6.63 -8.86 -20.42
N SER A 166 5.45 -8.33 -20.10
CA SER A 166 4.29 -8.39 -21.00
C SER A 166 4.59 -7.76 -22.36
N ARG A 167 5.32 -6.63 -22.40
CA ARG A 167 5.74 -5.98 -23.64
C ARG A 167 6.90 -6.69 -24.32
N LEU A 168 7.93 -7.10 -23.57
CA LEU A 168 9.06 -7.85 -24.12
C LEU A 168 8.59 -9.08 -24.88
N LEU A 169 7.66 -9.85 -24.29
CA LEU A 169 7.15 -11.11 -24.82
C LEU A 169 5.90 -10.97 -25.68
N ASP A 170 5.31 -9.77 -25.77
CA ASP A 170 3.99 -9.48 -26.37
C ASP A 170 2.89 -10.39 -25.81
N ALA A 171 2.87 -10.57 -24.46
CA ALA A 171 1.96 -11.47 -23.80
C ALA A 171 0.50 -10.96 -23.85
N ASN A 172 -0.44 -11.84 -24.25
CA ASN A 172 -1.86 -11.53 -24.37
C ASN A 172 -2.69 -11.90 -23.13
N ASP A 173 -2.11 -12.71 -22.21
CA ASP A 173 -2.82 -13.09 -21.00
C ASP A 173 -2.96 -11.89 -20.05
N PRO A 174 -4.14 -11.70 -19.43
CA PRO A 174 -4.32 -10.63 -18.46
C PRO A 174 -3.37 -10.78 -17.25
N ILE A 175 -2.58 -9.73 -16.95
CA ILE A 175 -1.55 -9.77 -15.91
C ILE A 175 -2.11 -9.75 -14.49
N ASP A 176 -3.37 -9.41 -14.31
CA ASP A 176 -4.13 -9.41 -13.06
C ASP A 176 -4.90 -10.72 -12.82
N GLN A 177 -4.78 -11.69 -13.73
CA GLN A 177 -5.28 -13.05 -13.56
C GLN A 177 -4.14 -14.01 -13.16
N PRO A 178 -4.43 -15.05 -12.34
CA PRO A 178 -3.41 -15.97 -11.83
C PRO A 178 -2.54 -16.59 -12.92
N ALA A 179 -3.13 -17.03 -14.01
CA ALA A 179 -2.41 -17.68 -15.10
C ALA A 179 -1.44 -16.72 -15.83
N GLY A 180 -1.90 -15.51 -16.17
CA GLY A 180 -1.07 -14.50 -16.82
C GLY A 180 0.08 -14.03 -15.91
N LYS A 181 -0.22 -13.82 -14.62
CA LYS A 181 0.78 -13.48 -13.62
C LYS A 181 1.83 -14.58 -13.46
N ALA A 182 1.42 -15.84 -13.37
CA ALA A 182 2.32 -16.98 -13.21
C ALA A 182 3.28 -17.16 -14.39
N LYS A 183 2.81 -17.00 -15.63
CA LYS A 183 3.66 -17.03 -16.82
C LYS A 183 4.75 -15.95 -16.80
N LEU A 184 4.39 -14.74 -16.47
CA LEU A 184 5.35 -13.62 -16.42
C LEU A 184 6.30 -13.74 -15.22
N ALA A 185 5.84 -14.29 -14.10
CA ALA A 185 6.70 -14.61 -12.96
C ALA A 185 7.73 -15.68 -13.31
N ALA A 186 7.34 -16.73 -14.03
CA ALA A 186 8.27 -17.74 -14.55
C ALA A 186 9.30 -17.13 -15.53
N ALA A 187 8.87 -16.19 -16.37
CA ALA A 187 9.80 -15.44 -17.22
C ALA A 187 10.75 -14.55 -16.40
N ALA A 188 10.28 -13.87 -15.37
CA ALA A 188 11.15 -13.10 -14.47
C ALA A 188 12.19 -14.00 -13.80
N GLN A 189 11.75 -15.16 -13.29
CA GLN A 189 12.64 -16.15 -12.67
C GLN A 189 13.72 -16.66 -13.63
N GLY A 190 13.35 -16.99 -14.87
CA GLY A 190 14.33 -17.43 -15.88
C GLY A 190 15.39 -16.39 -16.22
N LEU A 191 15.10 -15.09 -16.11
CA LEU A 191 16.12 -14.02 -16.23
C LEU A 191 17.00 -13.97 -14.97
N VAL A 192 16.43 -14.09 -13.78
CA VAL A 192 17.19 -14.11 -12.51
C VAL A 192 18.12 -15.32 -12.44
N ASP A 193 17.69 -16.48 -12.96
CA ASP A 193 18.47 -17.72 -12.93
C ASP A 193 19.78 -17.63 -13.75
N VAL A 194 19.78 -16.86 -14.82
CA VAL A 194 20.97 -16.68 -15.70
C VAL A 194 21.73 -15.37 -15.44
N ALA A 195 21.19 -14.47 -14.65
CA ALA A 195 21.85 -13.19 -14.34
C ALA A 195 23.12 -13.41 -13.51
N VAL A 196 24.13 -12.57 -13.69
CA VAL A 196 25.33 -12.58 -12.84
C VAL A 196 24.97 -12.24 -11.39
N ASP A 197 24.14 -11.23 -11.21
CA ASP A 197 23.67 -10.76 -9.91
C ASP A 197 22.14 -10.68 -9.90
N ALA A 198 21.50 -11.43 -8.99
CA ALA A 198 20.06 -11.50 -8.86
C ALA A 198 19.45 -10.18 -8.37
N ALA A 199 20.12 -9.47 -7.45
CA ALA A 199 19.64 -8.19 -6.92
C ALA A 199 19.68 -7.11 -8.01
N VAL A 200 20.78 -7.03 -8.75
CA VAL A 200 20.92 -6.12 -9.91
C VAL A 200 19.86 -6.41 -10.96
N GLN A 201 19.62 -7.67 -11.31
CA GLN A 201 18.62 -8.06 -12.30
C GLN A 201 17.21 -7.62 -11.89
N ASN A 202 16.82 -7.89 -10.66
CA ASN A 202 15.51 -7.52 -10.14
C ASN A 202 15.31 -6.00 -10.08
N GLU A 203 16.30 -5.27 -9.54
CA GLU A 203 16.20 -3.80 -9.52
C GLU A 203 16.19 -3.18 -10.91
N ALA A 204 17.02 -3.68 -11.81
CA ALA A 204 17.15 -3.14 -13.16
C ALA A 204 15.86 -3.25 -13.96
N ILE A 205 15.14 -4.37 -13.87
CA ILE A 205 13.85 -4.53 -14.56
C ILE A 205 12.75 -3.66 -13.93
N MET A 206 12.75 -3.49 -12.59
CA MET A 206 11.85 -2.57 -11.90
C MET A 206 12.13 -1.12 -12.31
N GLU A 207 13.39 -0.72 -12.35
CA GLU A 207 13.83 0.63 -12.75
C GLU A 207 13.51 0.90 -14.23
N LEU A 208 13.72 -0.07 -15.12
CA LEU A 208 13.31 0.01 -16.53
C LEU A 208 11.81 0.29 -16.65
N GLY A 209 11.00 -0.39 -15.86
CA GLY A 209 9.57 -0.14 -15.78
C GLY A 209 9.22 1.26 -15.27
N ALA A 210 9.96 1.76 -14.29
CA ALA A 210 9.69 3.06 -13.68
C ALA A 210 10.09 4.23 -14.58
N LEU A 211 11.21 4.12 -15.30
CA LEU A 211 11.84 5.25 -16.02
C LEU A 211 11.60 5.23 -17.53
N VAL A 212 11.55 4.08 -18.15
CA VAL A 212 11.55 3.92 -19.62
C VAL A 212 10.29 3.26 -20.13
N CYS A 213 9.99 2.05 -19.64
CA CYS A 213 8.83 1.27 -20.07
C CYS A 213 7.57 1.65 -19.25
N THR A 214 7.26 2.95 -19.22
CA THR A 214 6.15 3.56 -18.46
C THR A 214 4.77 3.08 -18.94
N PRO A 215 3.72 3.19 -18.09
CA PRO A 215 2.36 2.78 -18.46
C PRO A 215 1.83 3.49 -19.71
N LYS A 216 2.08 4.79 -19.82
CA LYS A 216 1.69 5.64 -20.97
C LYS A 216 2.94 6.20 -21.61
N SER A 217 2.93 6.33 -22.93
CA SER A 217 4.02 6.93 -23.72
C SER A 217 5.43 6.44 -23.32
N PRO A 218 5.73 5.13 -23.39
CA PRO A 218 7.04 4.61 -23.01
C PRO A 218 8.13 5.11 -23.95
N SER A 219 9.32 5.41 -23.39
CA SER A 219 10.49 5.88 -24.12
C SER A 219 11.25 4.74 -24.80
N CYS A 220 10.63 4.06 -25.77
CA CYS A 220 11.16 2.85 -26.40
C CYS A 220 12.52 3.07 -27.09
N ALA A 221 12.84 4.28 -27.54
CA ALA A 221 14.14 4.61 -28.14
C ALA A 221 15.30 4.48 -27.14
N ALA A 222 15.07 4.78 -25.86
CA ALA A 222 16.04 4.68 -24.77
C ALA A 222 16.08 3.28 -24.10
N CYS A 223 15.25 2.34 -24.55
CA CYS A 223 15.14 1.03 -23.92
C CYS A 223 16.32 0.12 -24.32
N PRO A 224 17.04 -0.52 -23.35
CA PRO A 224 18.11 -1.48 -23.65
C PRO A 224 17.60 -2.69 -24.46
N TRP A 225 16.32 -3.01 -24.33
CA TRP A 225 15.66 -4.14 -25.03
C TRP A 225 14.87 -3.73 -26.26
N ARG A 226 15.13 -2.52 -26.81
CA ARG A 226 14.35 -1.98 -27.95
C ARG A 226 14.34 -2.88 -29.20
N LEU A 227 15.43 -3.59 -29.46
CA LEU A 227 15.56 -4.46 -30.64
C LEU A 227 14.93 -5.83 -30.40
N SER A 228 14.91 -6.29 -29.16
CA SER A 228 14.36 -7.57 -28.72
C SER A 228 12.86 -7.52 -28.38
N CYS A 229 12.26 -6.32 -28.25
CA CYS A 229 10.90 -6.18 -27.74
C CYS A 229 9.84 -6.55 -28.79
N ARG A 230 9.16 -7.70 -28.59
CA ARG A 230 8.12 -8.19 -29.52
C ARG A 230 6.92 -7.26 -29.64
N ALA A 231 6.49 -6.63 -28.53
CA ALA A 231 5.39 -5.66 -28.62
C ALA A 231 5.77 -4.43 -29.45
N ARG A 232 7.02 -3.99 -29.40
CA ARG A 232 7.52 -2.91 -30.24
C ARG A 232 7.60 -3.34 -31.72
N GLU A 233 8.12 -4.50 -31.99
CA GLU A 233 8.18 -5.09 -33.33
C GLU A 233 6.79 -5.18 -33.99
N ARG A 234 5.78 -5.58 -33.20
CA ARG A 234 4.39 -5.78 -33.66
C ARG A 234 3.50 -4.55 -33.55
N GLY A 235 4.01 -3.42 -33.04
CA GLY A 235 3.20 -2.20 -32.84
C GLY A 235 2.14 -2.32 -31.75
N THR A 236 2.28 -3.25 -30.79
CA THR A 236 1.28 -3.55 -29.75
C THR A 236 1.63 -2.96 -28.37
N VAL A 237 2.64 -2.12 -28.26
CA VAL A 237 3.17 -1.59 -26.98
C VAL A 237 2.07 -0.97 -26.10
N GLU A 238 1.18 -0.16 -26.69
CA GLU A 238 0.08 0.50 -25.97
C GLU A 238 -1.04 -0.47 -25.57
N GLN A 239 -1.11 -1.63 -26.21
CA GLN A 239 -2.08 -2.69 -25.89
C GLN A 239 -1.57 -3.61 -24.76
N ARG A 240 -0.35 -3.43 -24.32
CA ARG A 240 0.27 -4.24 -23.26
C ARG A 240 0.59 -3.38 -22.02
N PRO A 241 0.38 -3.92 -20.84
CA PRO A 241 -0.18 -5.25 -20.53
C PRO A 241 -1.70 -5.32 -20.72
N VAL A 242 -2.21 -6.50 -21.07
CA VAL A 242 -3.64 -6.77 -21.02
C VAL A 242 -4.07 -6.86 -19.54
N LYS A 243 -5.23 -6.32 -19.23
CA LYS A 243 -5.88 -6.40 -17.90
C LYS A 243 -7.30 -6.92 -18.06
N ALA A 244 -7.76 -7.67 -17.07
CA ALA A 244 -9.15 -8.05 -16.99
C ALA A 244 -10.06 -6.81 -16.83
N LYS A 245 -11.33 -6.94 -17.25
CA LYS A 245 -12.30 -5.87 -17.09
C LYS A 245 -12.49 -5.56 -15.61
N LYS A 246 -12.31 -4.30 -15.23
CA LYS A 246 -12.50 -3.87 -13.83
C LYS A 246 -13.98 -3.99 -13.43
N GLN A 247 -14.21 -4.50 -12.22
CA GLN A 247 -15.53 -4.40 -11.59
C GLN A 247 -15.82 -2.94 -11.21
N ALA A 248 -17.11 -2.56 -11.24
CA ALA A 248 -17.54 -1.26 -10.76
C ALA A 248 -17.21 -1.11 -9.26
N ARG A 249 -16.90 0.13 -8.85
CA ARG A 249 -16.70 0.42 -7.43
C ARG A 249 -18.04 0.33 -6.70
N LYS A 250 -17.99 -0.14 -5.44
CA LYS A 250 -19.18 -0.11 -4.58
C LYS A 250 -19.36 1.32 -4.06
N ALA A 251 -20.51 1.92 -4.36
CA ALA A 251 -20.94 3.15 -3.71
C ALA A 251 -21.28 2.85 -2.23
N VAL A 252 -20.85 3.72 -1.32
CA VAL A 252 -21.11 3.62 0.12
C VAL A 252 -21.49 4.99 0.63
N ARG A 253 -22.70 5.12 1.17
CA ARG A 253 -23.23 6.32 1.81
C ARG A 253 -23.00 6.25 3.31
N ILE A 254 -22.52 7.34 3.93
CA ILE A 254 -22.10 7.37 5.33
C ILE A 254 -22.69 8.61 5.98
N ALA A 255 -23.52 8.40 7.00
CA ALA A 255 -23.95 9.46 7.91
C ALA A 255 -22.83 9.71 8.93
N ALA A 256 -22.38 10.94 9.08
CA ALA A 256 -21.34 11.32 10.03
C ALA A 256 -21.76 12.51 10.90
N VAL A 257 -21.37 12.48 12.16
CA VAL A 257 -21.55 13.60 13.09
C VAL A 257 -20.20 14.02 13.63
N VAL A 258 -19.83 15.29 13.40
CA VAL A 258 -18.68 15.92 14.05
C VAL A 258 -19.15 16.52 15.35
N VAL A 259 -18.78 15.93 16.48
CA VAL A 259 -19.15 16.39 17.81
C VAL A 259 -18.05 17.28 18.37
N VAL A 260 -18.34 18.55 18.61
CA VAL A 260 -17.45 19.53 19.21
C VAL A 260 -17.75 19.60 20.70
N VAL A 261 -16.78 19.29 21.55
CA VAL A 261 -16.86 19.29 22.99
C VAL A 261 -15.90 20.35 23.53
N ASP A 262 -16.43 21.44 24.10
CA ASP A 262 -15.64 22.54 24.68
C ASP A 262 -14.48 23.03 23.79
N GLY A 263 -14.73 23.11 22.47
CA GLY A 263 -13.76 23.55 21.46
C GLY A 263 -12.82 22.45 20.94
N GLY A 264 -12.82 21.25 21.51
CA GLY A 264 -12.17 20.05 20.98
C GLY A 264 -13.13 19.21 20.13
N ILE A 265 -12.62 18.25 19.41
CA ILE A 265 -13.41 17.33 18.59
C ILE A 265 -13.37 15.93 19.22
N TRP A 266 -14.56 15.35 19.42
CA TRP A 266 -14.69 13.96 19.81
C TRP A 266 -14.42 13.04 18.63
N LEU A 267 -13.50 12.10 18.83
CA LEU A 267 -13.19 11.06 17.86
C LEU A 267 -13.32 9.69 18.53
N GLU A 268 -13.65 8.69 17.72
CA GLU A 268 -13.72 7.31 18.12
C GLU A 268 -12.70 6.47 17.37
N LYS A 269 -12.07 5.52 18.06
CA LYS A 269 -11.10 4.61 17.45
C LYS A 269 -11.82 3.39 16.91
N ARG A 270 -11.73 3.17 15.58
CA ARG A 270 -12.31 1.98 14.92
C ARG A 270 -11.72 0.69 15.49
N ALA A 271 -12.53 -0.38 15.46
CA ALA A 271 -12.01 -1.73 15.65
C ALA A 271 -10.83 -2.01 14.71
N SER A 272 -9.89 -2.83 15.12
CA SER A 272 -8.67 -3.11 14.35
C SER A 272 -8.92 -3.80 13.00
N ALA A 273 -10.08 -4.43 12.81
CA ALA A 273 -10.50 -5.08 11.56
C ALA A 273 -11.28 -4.13 10.64
N GLY A 274 -11.31 -4.44 9.35
CA GLY A 274 -12.11 -3.72 8.35
C GLY A 274 -11.44 -2.48 7.76
N LEU A 275 -12.24 -1.71 7.00
CA LEU A 275 -11.79 -0.49 6.35
C LEU A 275 -11.40 0.56 7.41
N PHE A 276 -10.21 1.15 7.28
CA PHE A 276 -9.65 2.13 8.22
C PHE A 276 -9.49 1.64 9.67
N GLY A 277 -9.50 0.32 9.92
CA GLY A 277 -9.40 -0.27 11.26
C GLY A 277 -8.24 0.29 12.08
N GLY A 278 -8.45 0.50 13.39
CA GLY A 278 -7.47 1.04 14.34
C GLY A 278 -7.18 2.53 14.20
N LEU A 279 -7.86 3.26 13.30
CA LEU A 279 -7.72 4.70 13.14
C LEU A 279 -8.81 5.45 13.88
N TRP A 280 -8.52 6.72 14.20
CA TRP A 280 -9.47 7.64 14.77
C TRP A 280 -10.33 8.28 13.69
N GLU A 281 -11.61 8.50 13.97
CA GLU A 281 -12.55 9.13 13.06
C GLU A 281 -13.68 9.84 13.79
N PRO A 282 -14.41 10.79 13.14
CA PRO A 282 -15.68 11.27 13.63
C PRO A 282 -16.71 10.15 13.76
N VAL A 283 -17.69 10.34 14.63
CA VAL A 283 -18.82 9.41 14.79
C VAL A 283 -19.51 9.20 13.46
N ASN A 284 -19.68 7.95 13.01
CA ASN A 284 -20.30 7.67 11.71
C ASN A 284 -20.93 6.26 11.65
N VAL A 285 -21.80 6.06 10.64
CA VAL A 285 -22.41 4.78 10.30
C VAL A 285 -22.65 4.70 8.79
N GLU A 286 -22.48 3.52 8.18
CA GLU A 286 -22.93 3.26 6.80
C GLU A 286 -24.48 3.23 6.79
N VAL A 287 -25.09 3.90 5.80
CA VAL A 287 -26.53 3.98 5.61
C VAL A 287 -26.90 3.52 4.20
N ASP A 288 -28.11 2.98 4.05
CA ASP A 288 -28.63 2.61 2.74
C ASP A 288 -29.09 3.85 1.96
N ASP A 289 -29.22 3.72 0.63
CA ASP A 289 -29.56 4.84 -0.26
C ASP A 289 -30.95 5.45 0.02
N VAL A 290 -31.84 4.69 0.64
CA VAL A 290 -33.22 5.11 0.96
C VAL A 290 -33.38 5.67 2.37
N ASP A 291 -32.35 5.54 3.23
CA ASP A 291 -32.41 5.98 4.61
C ASP A 291 -32.35 7.50 4.72
N ASP A 292 -33.15 8.04 5.65
CA ASP A 292 -33.04 9.44 6.04
C ASP A 292 -31.78 9.64 6.91
N VAL A 293 -30.87 10.48 6.46
CA VAL A 293 -29.62 10.74 7.16
C VAL A 293 -29.81 11.37 8.54
N GLU A 294 -30.89 12.16 8.73
CA GLU A 294 -31.20 12.77 10.04
C GLU A 294 -31.58 11.72 11.09
N ILE A 295 -32.23 10.63 10.68
CA ILE A 295 -32.50 9.49 11.57
C ILE A 295 -31.20 8.84 12.01
N ALA A 296 -30.27 8.66 11.08
CA ALA A 296 -28.95 8.08 11.41
C ALA A 296 -28.14 9.00 12.36
N TRP A 297 -28.12 10.31 12.12
CA TRP A 297 -27.45 11.28 13.01
C TRP A 297 -28.09 11.28 14.40
N THR A 298 -29.43 11.22 14.47
CA THR A 298 -30.18 11.14 15.72
C THR A 298 -29.79 9.90 16.52
N SER A 299 -29.76 8.74 15.88
CA SER A 299 -29.37 7.48 16.50
C SER A 299 -27.91 7.53 17.02
N LEU A 300 -26.99 8.08 16.23
CA LEU A 300 -25.59 8.24 16.63
C LEU A 300 -25.42 9.08 17.88
N LEU A 301 -26.20 10.18 18.04
CA LEU A 301 -26.16 11.02 19.26
C LEU A 301 -26.77 10.31 20.46
N ILE A 302 -27.94 9.69 20.31
CA ILE A 302 -28.63 8.97 21.39
C ILE A 302 -27.76 7.86 21.96
N GLU A 303 -27.12 7.05 21.09
CA GLU A 303 -26.20 5.98 21.49
C GLU A 303 -25.03 6.49 22.36
N ARG A 304 -24.70 7.75 22.23
CA ARG A 304 -23.59 8.40 22.98
C ARG A 304 -24.04 9.26 24.14
N GLY A 305 -25.34 9.20 24.47
CA GLY A 305 -25.92 9.95 25.58
C GLY A 305 -25.96 11.46 25.35
N LEU A 306 -25.97 11.89 24.08
CA LEU A 306 -25.99 13.30 23.71
C LEU A 306 -27.40 13.80 23.39
N ALA A 307 -27.64 15.07 23.63
CA ALA A 307 -28.89 15.73 23.25
C ALA A 307 -29.01 15.82 21.72
N VAL A 308 -30.21 15.54 21.21
CA VAL A 308 -30.53 15.68 19.79
C VAL A 308 -31.01 17.09 19.51
N PRO A 309 -30.50 17.79 18.48
CA PRO A 309 -31.01 19.09 18.06
C PRO A 309 -32.49 19.00 17.68
N SER A 310 -33.26 20.06 17.94
CA SER A 310 -34.67 20.13 17.50
C SER A 310 -34.83 20.21 15.98
N THR A 311 -33.80 20.67 15.30
CA THR A 311 -33.72 20.75 13.82
C THR A 311 -32.29 20.47 13.38
N TRP A 312 -32.12 19.73 12.29
CA TRP A 312 -30.82 19.46 11.70
C TRP A 312 -30.43 20.53 10.68
N PRO A 313 -29.16 20.94 10.62
CA PRO A 313 -28.66 21.79 9.54
C PRO A 313 -28.60 20.98 8.22
N SER A 314 -28.56 21.69 7.09
CA SER A 314 -28.28 21.03 5.82
C SER A 314 -26.98 20.24 5.87
N ALA A 315 -26.99 19.01 5.33
CA ALA A 315 -25.85 18.14 5.28
C ALA A 315 -24.66 18.79 4.56
N ILE A 316 -23.47 18.69 5.16
CA ILE A 316 -22.22 18.96 4.45
C ILE A 316 -21.83 17.66 3.73
N VAL A 317 -21.64 17.70 2.41
CA VAL A 317 -21.35 16.51 1.62
C VAL A 317 -19.86 16.44 1.26
N VAL A 318 -19.23 15.31 1.53
CA VAL A 318 -17.85 15.02 1.14
C VAL A 318 -17.78 13.70 0.41
N GLU A 319 -17.22 13.71 -0.80
CA GLU A 319 -17.04 12.49 -1.60
C GLU A 319 -15.55 12.10 -1.64
N ARG A 320 -15.27 10.80 -1.52
CA ARG A 320 -13.92 10.24 -1.60
C ARG A 320 -13.93 8.94 -2.37
N THR A 321 -13.05 8.86 -3.36
CA THR A 321 -12.86 7.65 -4.17
C THR A 321 -11.70 6.83 -3.61
N LEU A 322 -11.98 5.57 -3.27
CA LEU A 322 -11.00 4.56 -2.91
C LEU A 322 -10.80 3.57 -4.07
N THR A 323 -9.87 2.65 -3.92
CA THR A 323 -9.58 1.65 -4.98
C THR A 323 -10.81 0.83 -5.38
N HIS A 324 -11.65 0.44 -4.40
CA HIS A 324 -12.81 -0.44 -4.60
C HIS A 324 -14.14 0.16 -4.14
N ARG A 325 -14.15 1.38 -3.60
CA ARG A 325 -15.33 2.05 -3.06
C ARG A 325 -15.36 3.52 -3.44
N GLU A 326 -16.56 4.06 -3.55
CA GLU A 326 -16.85 5.48 -3.62
C GLU A 326 -17.61 5.83 -2.34
N LEU A 327 -17.00 6.65 -1.49
CA LEU A 327 -17.57 7.04 -0.20
C LEU A 327 -18.22 8.40 -0.35
N ARG A 328 -19.48 8.52 0.09
CA ARG A 328 -20.21 9.77 0.20
C ARG A 328 -20.56 9.98 1.67
N PHE A 329 -19.93 10.96 2.30
CA PHE A 329 -20.23 11.37 3.66
C PHE A 329 -21.28 12.48 3.64
N GLU A 330 -22.31 12.33 4.46
CA GLU A 330 -23.28 13.34 4.78
C GLU A 330 -23.09 13.72 6.25
N ILE A 331 -22.69 14.98 6.51
CA ILE A 331 -22.08 15.39 7.77
C ILE A 331 -22.96 16.41 8.45
N ALA A 332 -23.24 16.18 9.74
CA ALA A 332 -23.75 17.19 10.66
C ALA A 332 -22.65 17.59 11.66
N VAL A 333 -22.73 18.83 12.17
CA VAL A 333 -21.85 19.33 13.22
C VAL A 333 -22.69 19.71 14.43
N VAL A 334 -22.33 19.18 15.61
CA VAL A 334 -23.04 19.42 16.87
C VAL A 334 -22.03 19.90 17.92
N SER A 335 -22.35 20.95 18.65
CA SER A 335 -21.57 21.44 19.77
C SER A 335 -22.24 21.08 21.09
N THR A 336 -21.47 20.64 22.08
CA THR A 336 -21.96 20.24 23.41
C THR A 336 -20.88 20.47 24.46
N SER A 337 -21.29 20.65 25.72
CA SER A 337 -20.41 20.54 26.89
C SER A 337 -20.46 19.17 27.55
N THR A 338 -21.38 18.29 27.10
CA THR A 338 -21.49 16.92 27.61
C THR A 338 -20.48 16.01 26.90
N LEU A 339 -19.66 15.32 27.68
CA LEU A 339 -18.71 14.34 27.13
C LEU A 339 -19.48 13.12 26.60
N PRO A 340 -19.29 12.75 25.31
CA PRO A 340 -19.92 11.57 24.74
C PRO A 340 -19.48 10.28 25.45
N THR A 341 -20.39 9.30 25.56
CA THR A 341 -20.06 7.95 26.01
C THR A 341 -19.89 7.05 24.80
N PRO A 342 -18.69 6.52 24.54
CA PRO A 342 -18.49 5.66 23.38
C PRO A 342 -19.24 4.32 23.58
N PRO A 343 -19.66 3.65 22.49
CA PRO A 343 -20.22 2.30 22.56
C PRO A 343 -19.27 1.31 23.24
N ILE A 344 -19.83 0.23 23.79
CA ILE A 344 -19.04 -0.81 24.49
C ILE A 344 -17.93 -1.35 23.56
N GLY A 345 -16.69 -1.32 24.04
CA GLY A 345 -15.52 -1.78 23.28
C GLY A 345 -14.93 -0.74 22.30
N VAL A 346 -15.54 0.43 22.20
CA VAL A 346 -15.00 1.55 21.42
C VAL A 346 -14.24 2.51 22.34
N ARG A 347 -13.03 2.91 21.93
CA ARG A 347 -12.27 3.96 22.63
C ARG A 347 -12.64 5.32 22.03
N GLY A 348 -13.09 6.26 22.84
CA GLY A 348 -13.38 7.63 22.45
C GLY A 348 -12.49 8.62 23.21
N ALA A 349 -12.17 9.75 22.59
CA ALA A 349 -11.43 10.85 23.22
C ALA A 349 -11.69 12.18 22.54
N VAL A 350 -11.51 13.29 23.28
CA VAL A 350 -11.54 14.66 22.74
C VAL A 350 -10.13 15.06 22.35
N PHE A 351 -9.98 15.60 21.15
CA PHE A 351 -8.73 16.13 20.62
C PHE A 351 -8.89 17.61 20.32
N ALA A 352 -7.98 18.45 20.82
CA ALA A 352 -8.00 19.89 20.62
C ALA A 352 -6.73 20.39 19.94
N GLY A 353 -6.84 21.51 19.22
CA GLY A 353 -5.70 22.17 18.58
C GLY A 353 -4.92 21.26 17.62
N SER A 354 -3.59 21.32 17.71
CA SER A 354 -2.66 20.51 16.88
C SER A 354 -2.68 19.01 17.22
N ALA A 355 -3.20 18.60 18.38
CA ALA A 355 -3.28 17.19 18.76
C ALA A 355 -4.11 16.35 17.76
N ILE A 356 -5.05 16.98 17.02
CA ILE A 356 -5.80 16.32 15.95
C ILE A 356 -4.90 15.93 14.76
N ASP A 357 -3.86 16.70 14.49
CA ASP A 357 -2.96 16.46 13.37
C ASP A 357 -2.02 15.29 13.64
N ASP A 358 -1.75 15.02 14.91
CA ASP A 358 -0.85 13.96 15.37
C ASP A 358 -1.52 12.59 15.51
N VAL A 359 -2.86 12.48 15.43
CA VAL A 359 -3.53 11.18 15.53
C VAL A 359 -3.57 10.44 14.18
N GLY A 360 -3.43 9.14 14.25
CA GLY A 360 -3.59 8.26 13.10
C GLY A 360 -5.03 8.29 12.57
N MET A 361 -5.24 9.01 11.47
CA MET A 361 -6.56 9.22 10.86
C MET A 361 -6.53 8.97 9.35
N ALA A 362 -7.58 8.36 8.82
CA ALA A 362 -7.74 8.19 7.38
C ALA A 362 -7.91 9.53 6.66
N SER A 363 -7.41 9.66 5.43
CA SER A 363 -7.60 10.88 4.62
C SER A 363 -9.08 11.22 4.39
N ALA A 364 -9.95 10.22 4.34
CA ALA A 364 -11.39 10.41 4.25
C ALA A 364 -11.96 11.09 5.51
N ALA A 365 -11.56 10.62 6.70
CA ALA A 365 -11.98 11.21 7.97
C ALA A 365 -11.40 12.62 8.17
N ARG A 366 -10.13 12.85 7.76
CA ARG A 366 -9.55 14.22 7.76
C ARG A 366 -10.36 15.18 6.89
N ALA A 367 -10.77 14.73 5.70
CA ALA A 367 -11.60 15.56 4.82
C ALA A 367 -12.98 15.88 5.41
N VAL A 368 -13.56 14.96 6.18
CA VAL A 368 -14.81 15.23 6.94
C VAL A 368 -14.57 16.36 7.96
N LEU A 369 -13.47 16.29 8.72
CA LEU A 369 -13.13 17.33 9.69
C LEU A 369 -12.82 18.69 9.05
N GLU A 370 -12.09 18.71 7.95
CA GLU A 370 -11.78 19.90 7.17
C GLU A 370 -13.06 20.58 6.67
N ALA A 371 -13.98 19.80 6.10
CA ALA A 371 -15.27 20.31 5.64
C ALA A 371 -16.14 20.84 6.78
N ALA A 372 -16.10 20.20 7.95
CA ALA A 372 -16.82 20.64 9.13
C ALA A 372 -16.27 21.94 9.75
N ARG A 373 -14.96 22.23 9.54
CA ARG A 373 -14.28 23.45 10.03
C ARG A 373 -14.36 24.62 9.07
N ALA A 374 -14.62 24.37 7.79
CA ALA A 374 -14.73 25.46 6.80
C ALA A 374 -15.86 26.41 7.21
N PRO A 375 -15.61 27.74 7.28
CA PRO A 375 -16.68 28.67 7.54
C PRO A 375 -17.74 28.49 6.47
N LYS A 376 -19.01 28.34 6.88
CA LYS A 376 -20.13 28.41 5.95
C LYS A 376 -20.04 29.78 5.28
N LEU A 377 -19.63 29.81 4.01
CA LEU A 377 -19.83 30.95 3.15
C LEU A 377 -21.35 31.13 3.04
N LEU A 378 -21.87 32.09 3.80
CA LEU A 378 -23.22 32.62 3.67
C LEU A 378 -23.32 33.39 2.36
#